data_b1cfe78e7d897dbec945c360532de803
#
_entry.id   b1cfe78e7d897dbec945c360532de803
#
_cell.length_a   1.000
_cell.length_b   1.000
_cell.length_c   1.000
_cell.angle_alpha   90.00
_cell.angle_beta   90.00
_cell.angle_gamma   90.00
#
_symmetry.space_group_name_H-M   'P 1'
#
loop_
_entity.id
_entity.type
_entity.pdbx_description
1 polymer ?
#
loop_
_entity_poly.entity_id
_entity_poly.type
_entity_poly.pdbx_seq_one_letter_code
_entity_poly.pdbx_strand_id
1 'polypeptide(L)'
;LTVGTDQPVYPPWYLDDDPTSGRGFESAVAYAIADQLGFAREAVTWVRVPFNAAIAPGPKTYDLNLTEFSISDERRQAVDFSSPYYDVAQAVITVEGNAFAGATTVAELKGARLGGQVGTTSYQAIVDQIAPTAEPAVYNTNDDAKLALQNGQVDALVVDLPTAFFITSAELDGGVIVGQLPTGSGVPEQFGAVLDKDSPLTGCVSEAVDALRADGTLGALEQEWLASAGAAPELR
;
A
#
# COMPACT_ATOMS: atom_id res chain seq x y z
N LEU A 1 12.84 18.69 -7.05
CA LEU A 1 11.91 17.58 -7.23
C LEU A 1 10.84 17.65 -6.16
N THR A 2 9.55 17.68 -6.55
CA THR A 2 8.43 17.69 -5.63
C THR A 2 7.85 16.29 -5.52
N VAL A 3 7.88 15.72 -4.32
CA VAL A 3 7.33 14.39 -4.04
C VAL A 3 6.03 14.53 -3.26
N GLY A 4 4.98 13.89 -3.75
CA GLY A 4 3.68 13.79 -3.09
C GLY A 4 3.61 12.56 -2.18
N THR A 5 2.83 12.68 -1.10
CA THR A 5 2.40 11.55 -0.27
C THR A 5 1.15 11.91 0.50
N ASP A 6 0.43 10.92 1.04
CA ASP A 6 -0.81 11.13 1.80
C ASP A 6 -0.55 11.73 3.20
N GLN A 7 -1.61 11.98 3.93
CA GLN A 7 -1.62 12.38 5.34
C GLN A 7 -2.85 11.79 6.05
N PRO A 8 -2.65 10.98 7.09
CA PRO A 8 -1.35 10.49 7.58
C PRO A 8 -0.74 9.43 6.66
N VAL A 9 0.58 9.21 6.81
CA VAL A 9 1.30 8.07 6.24
C VAL A 9 1.75 7.13 7.36
N TYR A 10 1.86 5.84 7.06
CA TYR A 10 1.97 4.79 8.07
C TYR A 10 3.28 3.99 7.95
N PRO A 11 3.80 3.48 9.09
CA PRO A 11 4.82 2.44 9.04
C PRO A 11 4.28 1.15 8.38
N PRO A 12 5.14 0.37 7.71
CA PRO A 12 6.59 0.56 7.57
C PRO A 12 6.98 1.46 6.38
N TRP A 13 6.01 2.04 5.68
CA TRP A 13 6.21 2.85 4.48
C TRP A 13 6.86 4.20 4.80
N TYR A 14 6.37 4.84 5.84
CA TYR A 14 6.88 6.08 6.43
C TYR A 14 6.89 5.97 7.95
N LEU A 15 7.92 6.48 8.62
CA LEU A 15 7.94 6.51 10.08
C LEU A 15 7.54 7.89 10.60
N ASP A 16 6.86 7.91 11.75
CA ASP A 16 6.49 9.10 12.51
C ASP A 16 5.64 10.14 11.71
N ASP A 17 4.92 9.71 10.66
CA ASP A 17 4.22 10.57 9.70
C ASP A 17 5.14 11.67 9.12
N ASP A 18 6.44 11.37 9.01
CA ASP A 18 7.44 12.29 8.47
C ASP A 18 8.09 11.76 7.17
N PRO A 19 7.57 12.15 5.99
CA PRO A 19 8.12 11.72 4.71
C PRO A 19 9.51 12.30 4.44
N THR A 20 9.89 13.40 5.11
CA THR A 20 11.17 14.07 4.88
C THR A 20 12.34 13.36 5.56
N SER A 21 12.04 12.46 6.49
CA SER A 21 13.04 11.78 7.32
C SER A 21 13.97 10.83 6.55
N GLY A 22 13.50 10.29 5.41
CA GLY A 22 14.16 9.18 4.71
C GLY A 22 13.98 7.84 5.43
N ARG A 23 13.11 7.79 6.45
CA ARG A 23 12.84 6.60 7.26
C ARG A 23 11.52 5.98 6.86
N GLY A 24 11.55 4.66 6.63
CA GLY A 24 10.47 3.89 6.06
C GLY A 24 10.71 3.63 4.57
N PHE A 25 10.11 2.55 4.06
CA PHE A 25 10.41 2.03 2.74
C PHE A 25 10.19 3.07 1.63
N GLU A 26 9.00 3.67 1.55
CA GLU A 26 8.69 4.62 0.47
C GLU A 26 9.40 5.96 0.63
N SER A 27 9.62 6.43 1.87
CA SER A 27 10.47 7.60 2.09
C SER A 27 11.89 7.38 1.55
N ALA A 28 12.48 6.22 1.84
CA ALA A 28 13.81 5.86 1.37
C ALA A 28 13.85 5.67 -0.16
N VAL A 29 12.85 4.99 -0.74
CA VAL A 29 12.73 4.81 -2.21
C VAL A 29 12.61 6.16 -2.91
N ALA A 30 11.81 7.10 -2.39
CA ALA A 30 11.68 8.43 -2.98
C ALA A 30 13.02 9.19 -3.04
N TYR A 31 13.81 9.14 -1.98
CA TYR A 31 15.15 9.74 -1.97
C TYR A 31 16.13 8.99 -2.89
N ALA A 32 16.04 7.67 -2.99
CA ALA A 32 16.86 6.90 -3.92
C ALA A 32 16.54 7.25 -5.39
N ILE A 33 15.24 7.40 -5.73
CA ILE A 33 14.81 7.88 -7.05
C ILE A 33 15.34 9.29 -7.30
N ALA A 34 15.23 10.21 -6.33
CA ALA A 34 15.73 11.58 -6.45
C ALA A 34 17.23 11.61 -6.73
N ASP A 35 18.02 10.80 -6.03
CA ASP A 35 19.47 10.68 -6.22
C ASP A 35 19.82 10.17 -7.62
N GLN A 36 19.15 9.13 -8.11
CA GLN A 36 19.30 8.61 -9.48
C GLN A 36 18.96 9.66 -10.54
N LEU A 37 18.01 10.55 -10.27
CA LEU A 37 17.65 11.67 -11.13
C LEU A 37 18.61 12.87 -10.99
N GLY A 38 19.62 12.81 -10.11
CA GLY A 38 20.62 13.85 -9.87
C GLY A 38 20.18 14.97 -8.93
N PHE A 39 19.11 14.78 -8.14
CA PHE A 39 18.66 15.73 -7.13
C PHE A 39 19.31 15.42 -5.78
N ALA A 40 20.00 16.41 -5.21
CA ALA A 40 20.44 16.32 -3.81
C ALA A 40 19.22 16.28 -2.87
N ARG A 41 19.40 15.68 -1.70
CA ARG A 41 18.32 15.51 -0.71
C ARG A 41 17.61 16.84 -0.37
N GLU A 42 18.36 17.92 -0.26
CA GLU A 42 17.86 19.25 0.06
C GLU A 42 17.04 19.89 -1.08
N ALA A 43 17.15 19.34 -2.29
CA ALA A 43 16.37 19.75 -3.45
C ALA A 43 15.06 18.97 -3.60
N VAL A 44 14.76 18.05 -2.66
CA VAL A 44 13.49 17.33 -2.60
C VAL A 44 12.52 18.09 -1.69
N THR A 45 11.36 18.44 -2.24
CA THR A 45 10.26 19.09 -1.51
C THR A 45 9.09 18.12 -1.41
N TRP A 46 8.49 18.03 -0.23
CA TRP A 46 7.35 17.15 0.00
C TRP A 46 6.03 17.94 0.06
N VAL A 47 4.98 17.37 -0.54
CA VAL A 47 3.62 17.89 -0.48
C VAL A 47 2.65 16.79 -0.04
N ARG A 48 1.65 17.18 0.76
CA ARG A 48 0.60 16.26 1.21
C ARG A 48 -0.56 16.28 0.23
N VAL A 49 -0.94 15.10 -0.26
CA VAL A 49 -1.99 14.92 -1.27
C VAL A 49 -2.84 13.73 -0.86
N PRO A 50 -4.13 13.90 -0.58
CA PRO A 50 -5.01 12.79 -0.20
C PRO A 50 -4.96 11.65 -1.24
N PHE A 51 -4.95 10.39 -0.78
CA PHE A 51 -4.79 9.19 -1.61
C PHE A 51 -5.64 9.23 -2.88
N ASN A 52 -6.96 9.44 -2.74
CA ASN A 52 -7.87 9.47 -3.90
C ASN A 52 -7.63 10.66 -4.83
N ALA A 53 -7.14 11.79 -4.31
CA ALA A 53 -6.81 12.95 -5.14
C ALA A 53 -5.55 12.70 -5.99
N ALA A 54 -4.61 11.92 -5.48
CA ALA A 54 -3.40 11.59 -6.20
C ALA A 54 -3.67 10.77 -7.48
N ILE A 55 -4.65 9.87 -7.45
CA ILE A 55 -5.04 9.01 -8.60
C ILE A 55 -6.22 9.54 -9.40
N ALA A 56 -6.84 10.67 -8.99
CA ALA A 56 -7.93 11.29 -9.75
C ALA A 56 -7.41 11.94 -11.05
N PRO A 57 -8.24 12.07 -12.10
CA PRO A 57 -7.88 12.84 -13.29
C PRO A 57 -7.58 14.32 -12.98
N GLY A 58 -6.71 14.93 -13.76
CA GLY A 58 -6.37 16.37 -13.70
C GLY A 58 -4.95 16.65 -13.21
N PRO A 59 -4.50 17.91 -13.31
CA PRO A 59 -3.12 18.29 -13.08
C PRO A 59 -2.70 18.03 -11.63
N LYS A 60 -1.45 17.60 -11.46
CA LYS A 60 -0.86 17.28 -10.14
C LYS A 60 -0.03 18.45 -9.60
N THR A 61 0.10 18.50 -8.28
CA THR A 61 0.93 19.49 -7.56
C THR A 61 2.31 18.93 -7.20
N TYR A 62 2.66 17.76 -7.71
CA TYR A 62 3.89 17.04 -7.47
C TYR A 62 4.46 16.51 -8.79
N ASP A 63 5.74 16.19 -8.81
CA ASP A 63 6.41 15.53 -9.94
C ASP A 63 6.16 14.01 -9.93
N LEU A 64 6.21 13.41 -8.74
CA LEU A 64 5.87 12.00 -8.48
C LEU A 64 5.27 11.84 -7.08
N ASN A 65 4.49 10.78 -6.86
CA ASN A 65 3.85 10.48 -5.58
C ASN A 65 4.05 9.01 -5.23
N LEU A 66 4.48 8.73 -3.99
CA LEU A 66 4.58 7.39 -3.44
C LEU A 66 3.65 7.29 -2.22
N THR A 67 2.64 6.44 -2.32
CA THR A 67 1.72 6.12 -1.22
C THR A 67 1.04 4.79 -1.54
N GLU A 68 1.83 3.71 -1.57
CA GLU A 68 1.30 2.34 -1.74
C GLU A 68 0.37 2.23 -2.98
N PHE A 69 0.70 2.94 -4.08
CA PHE A 69 -0.15 2.96 -5.26
C PHE A 69 0.07 1.73 -6.14
N SER A 70 -0.87 0.80 -6.07
CA SER A 70 -0.92 -0.33 -7.00
C SER A 70 -1.16 0.12 -8.43
N ILE A 71 -0.34 -0.37 -9.32
CA ILE A 71 -0.46 -0.15 -10.75
C ILE A 71 -1.68 -0.92 -11.26
N SER A 72 -2.63 -0.22 -11.89
CA SER A 72 -3.77 -0.86 -12.56
C SER A 72 -4.12 -0.17 -13.88
N ASP A 73 -4.76 -0.91 -14.79
CA ASP A 73 -5.21 -0.36 -16.07
C ASP A 73 -6.27 0.73 -15.90
N GLU A 74 -7.09 0.62 -14.86
CA GLU A 74 -8.08 1.64 -14.51
C GLU A 74 -7.40 2.95 -14.12
N ARG A 75 -6.43 2.90 -13.16
CA ARG A 75 -5.69 4.07 -12.70
C ARG A 75 -4.84 4.69 -13.81
N ARG A 76 -4.29 3.86 -14.73
CA ARG A 76 -3.53 4.33 -15.91
C ARG A 76 -4.36 5.19 -16.89
N GLN A 77 -5.67 5.19 -16.79
CA GLN A 77 -6.50 6.10 -17.59
C GLN A 77 -6.40 7.55 -17.11
N ALA A 78 -6.15 7.76 -15.82
CA ALA A 78 -6.13 9.08 -15.17
C ALA A 78 -4.72 9.59 -14.84
N VAL A 79 -3.76 8.70 -14.62
CA VAL A 79 -2.40 9.01 -14.18
C VAL A 79 -1.39 8.12 -14.89
N ASP A 80 -0.12 8.52 -14.88
CA ASP A 80 0.98 7.64 -15.27
C ASP A 80 1.60 6.96 -14.04
N PHE A 81 2.28 5.85 -14.29
CA PHE A 81 3.06 5.12 -13.29
C PHE A 81 4.49 4.93 -13.76
N SER A 82 5.43 4.96 -12.83
CA SER A 82 6.79 4.47 -13.06
C SER A 82 6.82 2.95 -13.30
N SER A 83 8.00 2.41 -13.64
CA SER A 83 8.31 1.00 -13.40
C SER A 83 8.00 0.64 -11.95
N PRO A 84 7.56 -0.63 -11.66
CA PRO A 84 7.20 -1.02 -10.31
C PRO A 84 8.43 -1.00 -9.39
N TYR A 85 8.28 -0.51 -8.15
CA TYR A 85 9.34 -0.55 -7.15
C TYR A 85 9.14 -1.63 -6.08
N TYR A 86 7.93 -2.21 -5.95
CA TYR A 86 7.62 -3.23 -4.96
C TYR A 86 6.51 -4.17 -5.45
N ASP A 87 6.64 -5.47 -5.13
CA ASP A 87 5.60 -6.48 -5.33
C ASP A 87 4.86 -6.70 -4.00
N VAL A 88 3.53 -6.58 -4.00
CA VAL A 88 2.72 -6.62 -2.78
C VAL A 88 1.67 -7.73 -2.84
N ALA A 89 1.31 -8.27 -1.68
CA ALA A 89 0.17 -9.15 -1.49
C ALA A 89 -0.87 -8.47 -0.59
N GLN A 90 -2.14 -8.77 -0.79
CA GLN A 90 -3.23 -8.36 0.10
C GLN A 90 -3.38 -9.36 1.24
N ALA A 91 -3.61 -8.88 2.45
CA ALA A 91 -3.76 -9.70 3.63
C ALA A 91 -5.02 -9.38 4.42
N VAL A 92 -5.62 -10.41 5.00
CA VAL A 92 -6.78 -10.30 5.89
C VAL A 92 -6.29 -10.26 7.33
N ILE A 93 -6.72 -9.24 8.09
CA ILE A 93 -6.40 -9.09 9.51
C ILE A 93 -7.68 -9.07 10.36
N THR A 94 -7.55 -9.54 11.58
CA THR A 94 -8.63 -9.53 12.59
C THR A 94 -8.02 -9.44 14.00
N VAL A 95 -8.82 -9.71 15.02
CA VAL A 95 -8.37 -9.80 16.42
C VAL A 95 -8.57 -11.20 16.97
N GLU A 96 -7.80 -11.57 17.99
CA GLU A 96 -7.95 -12.83 18.72
C GLU A 96 -9.39 -13.02 19.23
N GLY A 97 -9.87 -14.25 19.14
CA GLY A 97 -11.25 -14.58 19.58
C GLY A 97 -12.34 -14.23 18.58
N ASN A 98 -12.02 -13.54 17.46
CA ASN A 98 -12.96 -13.37 16.37
C ASN A 98 -13.22 -14.73 15.68
N ALA A 99 -14.45 -14.96 15.24
CA ALA A 99 -14.87 -16.23 14.61
C ALA A 99 -14.07 -16.58 13.36
N PHE A 100 -13.49 -15.57 12.68
CA PHE A 100 -12.74 -15.73 11.43
C PHE A 100 -11.22 -15.77 11.61
N ALA A 101 -10.71 -15.64 12.84
CA ALA A 101 -9.26 -15.63 13.11
C ALA A 101 -8.54 -16.92 12.69
N GLY A 102 -9.27 -18.04 12.59
CA GLY A 102 -8.74 -19.34 12.18
C GLY A 102 -9.10 -19.76 10.76
N ALA A 103 -9.64 -18.85 9.93
CA ALA A 103 -9.99 -19.16 8.55
C ALA A 103 -8.73 -19.52 7.74
N THR A 104 -8.85 -20.54 6.90
CA THR A 104 -7.76 -21.06 6.05
C THR A 104 -8.09 -20.97 4.56
N THR A 105 -9.33 -20.62 4.25
CA THR A 105 -9.81 -20.45 2.88
C THR A 105 -10.54 -19.11 2.72
N VAL A 106 -10.49 -18.56 1.52
CA VAL A 106 -11.24 -17.36 1.15
C VAL A 106 -12.75 -17.56 1.33
N ALA A 107 -13.24 -18.78 1.07
CA ALA A 107 -14.65 -19.12 1.18
C ALA A 107 -15.21 -19.00 2.62
N GLU A 108 -14.38 -19.26 3.63
CA GLU A 108 -14.76 -19.12 5.04
C GLU A 108 -15.00 -17.67 5.44
N LEU A 109 -14.40 -16.70 4.73
CA LEU A 109 -14.54 -15.27 5.00
C LEU A 109 -15.83 -14.65 4.42
N LYS A 110 -16.59 -15.38 3.60
CA LYS A 110 -17.82 -14.86 2.97
C LYS A 110 -18.90 -14.41 3.95
N GLY A 111 -18.90 -14.98 5.14
CA GLY A 111 -19.83 -14.61 6.21
C GLY A 111 -19.37 -13.45 7.09
N ALA A 112 -18.11 -12.99 6.92
CA ALA A 112 -17.54 -11.93 7.72
C ALA A 112 -18.05 -10.55 7.27
N ARG A 113 -18.20 -9.64 8.23
CA ARG A 113 -18.33 -8.20 7.97
C ARG A 113 -16.93 -7.65 7.70
N LEU A 114 -16.63 -7.40 6.44
CA LEU A 114 -15.32 -6.94 6.00
C LEU A 114 -15.29 -5.44 5.79
N GLY A 115 -14.13 -4.83 5.98
CA GLY A 115 -13.91 -3.42 5.73
C GLY A 115 -12.57 -3.14 5.09
N GLY A 116 -12.48 -2.00 4.40
CA GLY A 116 -11.26 -1.50 3.77
C GLY A 116 -11.33 -0.01 3.45
N GLN A 117 -10.20 0.58 3.13
CA GLN A 117 -10.13 2.00 2.76
C GLN A 117 -10.67 2.21 1.35
N VAL A 118 -11.41 3.29 1.15
CA VAL A 118 -12.01 3.66 -0.13
C VAL A 118 -10.94 3.88 -1.21
N GLY A 119 -11.23 3.39 -2.43
CA GLY A 119 -10.35 3.58 -3.59
C GLY A 119 -9.09 2.70 -3.62
N THR A 120 -8.91 1.80 -2.64
CA THR A 120 -7.77 0.88 -2.58
C THR A 120 -8.05 -0.43 -3.32
N THR A 121 -6.99 -1.09 -3.76
CA THR A 121 -7.02 -2.47 -4.27
C THR A 121 -7.38 -3.46 -3.17
N SER A 122 -7.08 -3.15 -1.90
CA SER A 122 -7.53 -3.92 -0.73
C SER A 122 -9.05 -3.99 -0.65
N TYR A 123 -9.75 -2.85 -0.81
CA TYR A 123 -11.22 -2.84 -0.88
C TYR A 123 -11.73 -3.61 -2.11
N GLN A 124 -11.09 -3.43 -3.25
CA GLN A 124 -11.45 -4.17 -4.47
C GLN A 124 -11.26 -5.69 -4.29
N ALA A 125 -10.19 -6.11 -3.61
CA ALA A 125 -9.96 -7.53 -3.30
C ALA A 125 -11.06 -8.12 -2.39
N ILE A 126 -11.62 -7.35 -1.47
CA ILE A 126 -12.79 -7.78 -0.70
C ILE A 126 -13.96 -8.08 -1.64
N VAL A 127 -14.25 -7.16 -2.56
CA VAL A 127 -15.40 -7.27 -3.47
C VAL A 127 -15.23 -8.42 -4.46
N ASP A 128 -14.05 -8.54 -5.08
CA ASP A 128 -13.84 -9.44 -6.21
C ASP A 128 -13.39 -10.84 -5.79
N GLN A 129 -12.52 -10.94 -4.78
CA GLN A 129 -11.92 -12.22 -4.41
C GLN A 129 -12.68 -12.90 -3.25
N ILE A 130 -13.04 -12.15 -2.19
CA ILE A 130 -13.78 -12.71 -1.07
C ILE A 130 -15.26 -12.76 -1.40
N ALA A 131 -15.81 -11.73 -2.04
CA ALA A 131 -17.21 -11.61 -2.40
C ALA A 131 -18.14 -11.92 -1.22
N PRO A 132 -18.06 -11.15 -0.11
CA PRO A 132 -18.81 -11.43 1.11
C PRO A 132 -20.32 -11.32 0.88
N THR A 133 -21.10 -11.97 1.73
CA THR A 133 -22.57 -11.94 1.65
C THR A 133 -23.16 -10.59 2.06
N ALA A 134 -22.49 -9.85 2.93
CA ALA A 134 -22.84 -8.49 3.32
C ALA A 134 -22.00 -7.49 2.52
N GLU A 135 -22.55 -6.31 2.25
CA GLU A 135 -21.79 -5.22 1.61
C GLU A 135 -20.60 -4.84 2.50
N PRO A 136 -19.37 -4.77 1.94
CA PRO A 136 -18.21 -4.38 2.71
C PRO A 136 -18.31 -2.93 3.21
N ALA A 137 -17.83 -2.69 4.43
CA ALA A 137 -17.75 -1.36 5.00
C ALA A 137 -16.60 -0.57 4.37
N VAL A 138 -16.87 0.71 4.06
CA VAL A 138 -15.90 1.61 3.41
C VAL A 138 -15.48 2.67 4.42
N TYR A 139 -14.18 2.88 4.53
CA TYR A 139 -13.58 3.86 5.44
C TYR A 139 -12.70 4.86 4.67
N ASN A 140 -12.57 6.07 5.20
CA ASN A 140 -11.74 7.10 4.56
C ASN A 140 -10.25 6.83 4.73
N THR A 141 -9.86 6.23 5.86
CA THR A 141 -8.46 5.93 6.23
C THR A 141 -8.34 4.53 6.80
N ASN A 142 -7.13 3.98 6.83
CA ASN A 142 -6.83 2.74 7.55
C ASN A 142 -7.04 2.90 9.07
N ASP A 143 -6.84 4.09 9.64
CA ASP A 143 -7.12 4.37 11.06
C ASP A 143 -8.62 4.24 11.38
N ASP A 144 -9.50 4.77 10.53
CA ASP A 144 -10.95 4.62 10.70
C ASP A 144 -11.36 3.14 10.60
N ALA A 145 -10.79 2.40 9.64
CA ALA A 145 -11.04 0.97 9.47
C ALA A 145 -10.56 0.16 10.69
N LYS A 146 -9.35 0.43 11.17
CA LYS A 146 -8.77 -0.18 12.37
C LYS A 146 -9.65 0.07 13.62
N LEU A 147 -10.08 1.32 13.82
CA LEU A 147 -10.96 1.67 14.92
C LEU A 147 -12.31 0.91 14.83
N ALA A 148 -12.85 0.73 13.65
CA ALA A 148 -14.07 -0.04 13.43
C ALA A 148 -13.89 -1.53 13.76
N LEU A 149 -12.71 -2.11 13.45
CA LEU A 149 -12.36 -3.47 13.83
C LEU A 149 -12.25 -3.60 15.36
N GLN A 150 -11.52 -2.68 16.02
CA GLN A 150 -11.40 -2.65 17.49
C GLN A 150 -12.75 -2.55 18.20
N ASN A 151 -13.68 -1.79 17.63
CA ASN A 151 -15.04 -1.61 18.18
C ASN A 151 -16.01 -2.75 17.77
N GLY A 152 -15.56 -3.77 17.05
CA GLY A 152 -16.40 -4.89 16.60
C GLY A 152 -17.47 -4.50 15.58
N GLN A 153 -17.30 -3.38 14.88
CA GLN A 153 -18.21 -2.94 13.81
C GLN A 153 -18.01 -3.79 12.55
N VAL A 154 -16.76 -4.21 12.30
CA VAL A 154 -16.37 -5.20 11.29
C VAL A 154 -15.67 -6.39 11.96
N ASP A 155 -15.62 -7.51 11.27
CA ASP A 155 -14.98 -8.73 11.75
C ASP A 155 -13.53 -8.86 11.28
N ALA A 156 -13.21 -8.30 10.11
CA ALA A 156 -11.87 -8.30 9.56
C ALA A 156 -11.67 -7.12 8.58
N LEU A 157 -10.40 -6.79 8.32
CA LEU A 157 -9.97 -5.82 7.31
C LEU A 157 -9.08 -6.49 6.28
N VAL A 158 -9.03 -5.91 5.08
CA VAL A 158 -8.03 -6.24 4.07
C VAL A 158 -7.13 -5.03 3.89
N VAL A 159 -5.83 -5.27 3.95
CA VAL A 159 -4.75 -4.28 3.80
C VAL A 159 -3.55 -4.93 3.13
N ASP A 160 -2.58 -4.14 2.69
CA ASP A 160 -1.32 -4.66 2.18
C ASP A 160 -0.56 -5.44 3.25
N LEU A 161 0.13 -6.50 2.86
CA LEU A 161 0.77 -7.41 3.80
C LEU A 161 1.75 -6.73 4.78
N PRO A 162 2.65 -5.81 4.37
CA PRO A 162 3.50 -5.09 5.32
C PRO A 162 2.70 -4.24 6.31
N THR A 163 1.64 -3.59 5.85
CA THR A 163 0.70 -2.83 6.67
C THR A 163 -0.04 -3.76 7.65
N ALA A 164 -0.42 -4.97 7.21
CA ALA A 164 -1.03 -5.99 8.07
C ALA A 164 -0.11 -6.37 9.24
N PHE A 165 1.17 -6.60 8.99
CA PHE A 165 2.15 -6.90 10.04
C PHE A 165 2.31 -5.75 11.03
N PHE A 166 2.38 -4.52 10.53
CA PHE A 166 2.49 -3.36 11.41
C PHE A 166 1.24 -3.19 12.29
N ILE A 167 0.06 -3.19 11.69
CA ILE A 167 -1.20 -3.01 12.43
C ILE A 167 -1.37 -4.10 13.49
N THR A 168 -1.16 -5.37 13.12
CA THR A 168 -1.39 -6.49 14.06
C THR A 168 -0.34 -6.59 15.16
N SER A 169 0.89 -6.13 14.93
CA SER A 169 1.97 -6.21 15.92
C SER A 169 2.10 -4.97 16.82
N ALA A 170 1.69 -3.79 16.34
CA ALA A 170 1.96 -2.52 17.00
C ALA A 170 0.70 -1.74 17.39
N GLU A 171 -0.43 -1.95 16.73
CA GLU A 171 -1.60 -1.08 16.88
C GLU A 171 -2.89 -1.79 17.31
N LEU A 172 -2.98 -3.11 17.13
CA LEU A 172 -4.14 -3.91 17.53
C LEU A 172 -3.77 -4.83 18.68
N ASP A 173 -4.39 -4.64 19.84
CA ASP A 173 -4.31 -5.60 20.93
C ASP A 173 -4.90 -6.95 20.46
N GLY A 174 -4.10 -8.00 20.52
CA GLY A 174 -4.49 -9.32 20.00
C GLY A 174 -4.68 -9.33 18.48
N GLY A 175 -3.98 -8.49 17.73
CA GLY A 175 -4.04 -8.48 16.28
C GLY A 175 -3.58 -9.82 15.67
N VAL A 176 -4.31 -10.31 14.67
CA VAL A 176 -4.05 -11.58 13.98
C VAL A 176 -4.07 -11.36 12.49
N ILE A 177 -3.04 -11.84 11.79
CA ILE A 177 -3.06 -12.00 10.34
C ILE A 177 -3.73 -13.35 10.05
N VAL A 178 -4.89 -13.32 9.42
CA VAL A 178 -5.62 -14.54 9.01
C VAL A 178 -4.89 -15.24 7.88
N GLY A 179 -4.45 -14.47 6.88
CA GLY A 179 -3.67 -14.96 5.75
C GLY A 179 -3.60 -13.96 4.60
N GLN A 180 -2.77 -14.29 3.62
CA GLN A 180 -2.71 -13.55 2.35
C GLN A 180 -3.81 -14.04 1.42
N LEU A 181 -4.39 -13.12 0.66
CA LEU A 181 -5.26 -13.49 -0.46
C LEU A 181 -4.42 -14.08 -1.59
N PRO A 182 -4.94 -15.09 -2.31
CA PRO A 182 -4.21 -15.71 -3.41
C PRO A 182 -3.99 -14.71 -4.56
N THR A 183 -2.86 -14.84 -5.23
CA THR A 183 -2.58 -14.06 -6.43
C THR A 183 -3.40 -14.60 -7.60
N GLY A 184 -4.56 -14.00 -7.88
CA GLY A 184 -5.58 -14.54 -8.78
C GLY A 184 -5.13 -14.78 -10.23
N SER A 185 -4.25 -13.92 -10.77
CA SER A 185 -3.72 -14.04 -12.15
C SER A 185 -2.34 -14.69 -12.22
N GLY A 186 -1.74 -15.03 -11.10
CA GLY A 186 -0.33 -15.46 -11.01
C GLY A 186 0.67 -14.31 -11.23
N VAL A 187 0.22 -13.09 -11.45
CA VAL A 187 1.04 -11.88 -11.49
C VAL A 187 0.82 -11.13 -10.18
N PRO A 188 1.88 -10.85 -9.41
CA PRO A 188 1.74 -10.10 -8.17
C PRO A 188 1.23 -8.69 -8.44
N GLU A 189 0.49 -8.13 -7.49
CA GLU A 189 0.17 -6.72 -7.45
C GLU A 189 1.46 -5.91 -7.25
N GLN A 190 1.58 -4.75 -7.88
CA GLN A 190 2.82 -4.00 -7.91
C GLN A 190 2.58 -2.53 -7.59
N PHE A 191 3.43 -1.96 -6.74
CA PHE A 191 3.44 -0.52 -6.50
C PHE A 191 4.32 0.21 -7.50
N GLY A 192 3.84 1.37 -7.98
CA GLY A 192 4.58 2.31 -8.81
C GLY A 192 4.39 3.74 -8.34
N ALA A 193 5.38 4.58 -8.58
CA ALA A 193 5.23 6.01 -8.34
C ALA A 193 4.20 6.58 -9.33
N VAL A 194 3.24 7.36 -8.80
CA VAL A 194 2.21 8.04 -9.59
C VAL A 194 2.76 9.38 -10.10
N LEU A 195 2.52 9.65 -11.37
CA LEU A 195 2.82 10.94 -12.02
C LEU A 195 1.55 11.50 -12.68
N ASP A 196 1.60 12.77 -13.04
CA ASP A 196 0.55 13.35 -13.89
C ASP A 196 0.41 12.57 -15.19
N LYS A 197 -0.78 12.53 -15.74
CA LYS A 197 -1.03 11.84 -17.02
C LYS A 197 -0.21 12.50 -18.13
N ASP A 198 0.48 11.68 -18.93
CA ASP A 198 1.40 12.09 -19.98
C ASP A 198 2.59 12.96 -19.48
N SER A 199 3.02 12.73 -18.23
CA SER A 199 4.17 13.44 -17.66
C SER A 199 5.44 13.17 -18.45
N PRO A 200 6.21 14.21 -18.80
CA PRO A 200 7.51 14.04 -19.45
C PRO A 200 8.55 13.35 -18.55
N LEU A 201 8.29 13.26 -17.25
CA LEU A 201 9.17 12.62 -16.27
C LEU A 201 8.95 11.11 -16.18
N THR A 202 7.84 10.56 -16.69
CA THR A 202 7.48 9.13 -16.54
C THR A 202 8.60 8.20 -17.00
N GLY A 203 9.24 8.51 -18.13
CA GLY A 203 10.37 7.73 -18.65
C GLY A 203 11.58 7.79 -17.72
N CYS A 204 12.01 8.99 -17.32
CA CYS A 204 13.19 9.17 -16.46
C CYS A 204 12.99 8.56 -15.07
N VAL A 205 11.80 8.68 -14.48
CA VAL A 205 11.47 8.05 -13.18
C VAL A 205 11.48 6.53 -13.31
N SER A 206 10.95 5.98 -14.42
CA SER A 206 10.99 4.54 -14.68
C SER A 206 12.42 4.03 -14.83
N GLU A 207 13.26 4.73 -15.59
CA GLU A 207 14.69 4.38 -15.73
C GLU A 207 15.44 4.44 -14.39
N ALA A 208 15.11 5.41 -13.52
CA ALA A 208 15.68 5.50 -12.18
C ALA A 208 15.27 4.29 -11.32
N VAL A 209 13.99 3.92 -11.31
CA VAL A 209 13.49 2.73 -10.59
C VAL A 209 14.14 1.45 -11.11
N ASP A 210 14.26 1.31 -12.44
CA ASP A 210 14.88 0.13 -13.06
C ASP A 210 16.38 0.03 -12.70
N ALA A 211 17.09 1.16 -12.64
CA ALA A 211 18.49 1.23 -12.20
C ALA A 211 18.64 0.79 -10.73
N LEU A 212 17.78 1.31 -9.83
CA LEU A 212 17.77 0.93 -8.41
C LEU A 212 17.42 -0.56 -8.19
N ARG A 213 16.62 -1.13 -9.06
CA ARG A 213 16.35 -2.56 -9.06
C ARG A 213 17.56 -3.34 -9.52
N ALA A 214 18.20 -2.92 -10.61
CA ALA A 214 19.33 -3.62 -11.22
C ALA A 214 20.59 -3.62 -10.34
N ASP A 215 20.83 -2.54 -9.58
CA ASP A 215 21.97 -2.42 -8.67
C ASP A 215 21.72 -3.04 -7.28
N GLY A 216 20.48 -3.49 -7.01
CA GLY A 216 20.08 -4.13 -5.75
C GLY A 216 19.65 -3.17 -4.65
N THR A 217 19.61 -1.87 -4.91
CA THR A 217 19.18 -0.84 -3.92
C THR A 217 17.77 -1.09 -3.44
N LEU A 218 16.79 -1.35 -4.34
CA LEU A 218 15.41 -1.64 -3.94
C LEU A 218 15.33 -2.85 -3.02
N GLY A 219 16.06 -3.94 -3.35
CA GLY A 219 16.08 -5.14 -2.50
C GLY A 219 16.72 -4.90 -1.13
N ALA A 220 17.75 -4.04 -1.05
CA ALA A 220 18.36 -3.66 0.23
C ALA A 220 17.38 -2.83 1.09
N LEU A 221 16.67 -1.87 0.50
CA LEU A 221 15.65 -1.07 1.18
C LEU A 221 14.47 -1.92 1.64
N GLU A 222 14.02 -2.86 0.82
CA GLU A 222 12.99 -3.83 1.20
C GLU A 222 13.43 -4.65 2.42
N GLN A 223 14.65 -5.16 2.41
CA GLN A 223 15.19 -5.91 3.53
C GLN A 223 15.37 -5.05 4.78
N GLU A 224 15.73 -3.79 4.65
CA GLU A 224 15.89 -2.87 5.78
C GLU A 224 14.55 -2.52 6.45
N TRP A 225 13.53 -2.23 5.65
CA TRP A 225 12.29 -1.65 6.16
C TRP A 225 11.13 -2.65 6.26
N LEU A 226 11.10 -3.67 5.40
CA LEU A 226 9.99 -4.62 5.29
C LEU A 226 10.33 -6.04 5.75
N ALA A 227 11.57 -6.32 6.18
CA ALA A 227 11.97 -7.66 6.62
C ALA A 227 11.20 -8.18 7.84
N SER A 228 10.62 -7.29 8.65
CA SER A 228 9.72 -7.67 9.75
C SER A 228 8.34 -8.12 9.25
N ALA A 229 7.99 -7.79 8.00
CA ALA A 229 6.84 -8.35 7.31
C ALA A 229 7.19 -9.79 6.90
N GLY A 230 6.96 -10.73 7.81
CA GLY A 230 7.18 -12.16 7.58
C GLY A 230 6.26 -12.72 6.48
N ALA A 231 6.40 -13.99 6.17
CA ALA A 231 5.43 -14.67 5.32
C ALA A 231 4.16 -15.00 6.13
N ALA A 232 3.00 -14.54 5.68
CA ALA A 232 1.71 -15.00 6.17
C ALA A 232 1.25 -16.23 5.34
N PRO A 233 0.45 -17.15 5.91
CA PRO A 233 -0.12 -18.26 5.14
C PRO A 233 -1.01 -17.74 4.02
N GLU A 234 -0.95 -18.37 2.85
CA GLU A 234 -1.89 -18.06 1.76
C GLU A 234 -3.23 -18.78 2.00
N LEU A 235 -4.33 -18.03 1.89
CA LEU A 235 -5.69 -18.55 1.93
C LEU A 235 -5.98 -19.32 0.63
N ARG A 236 -6.65 -20.46 0.75
CA ARG A 236 -6.98 -21.33 -0.40
C ARG A 236 -8.33 -20.99 -1.02
#